data_fd13d299ac2687dd81d66f05381c048f
#
_entry.id   fd13d299ac2687dd81d66f05381c048f
#
_cell.length_a   1.000
_cell.length_b   1.000
_cell.length_c   1.000
_cell.angle_alpha   90.00
_cell.angle_beta   90.00
_cell.angle_gamma   90.00
#
_symmetry.space_group_name_H-M   'P 1'
#
loop_
_entity.id
_entity.type
_entity.pdbx_description
1 polymer ?
#
loop_
_entity_poly.entity_id
_entity_poly.type
_entity_poly.pdbx_seq_one_letter_code
_entity_poly.pdbx_strand_id
1 'polypeptide(L)'
;MRRPSLTRLRRRLPRLGAKLQLGQGLKRAKRLLLNQRGDGVHSPFAFGLIHRVIRNRRPYYCFAPLREELRTSARSLSQEALRSPTALELIYRLLQELRPSEVAYRAAAVSMLPHYLEQSGLPCLRLEPQTQELAPRSCLILESWPTEGAELDELTHQLQELCRQSPELMLFVHLSRPRLGRQLEQLRAELQPQLVLDLLDLQLWFFDPSLTPSRYKAVY
;
A
#
# COMPACT_ATOMS: atom_id res chain seq x y z
N MET A 1 -57.93 -2.89 -26.14
CA MET A 1 -56.65 -3.59 -26.15
C MET A 1 -55.50 -2.57 -26.12
N ARG A 2 -54.84 -2.37 -24.95
CA ARG A 2 -53.73 -1.46 -24.77
C ARG A 2 -52.42 -2.26 -24.69
N ARG A 3 -51.46 -2.00 -25.56
CA ARG A 3 -50.11 -2.63 -25.56
C ARG A 3 -49.26 -2.04 -24.42
N PRO A 4 -48.54 -2.85 -23.64
CA PRO A 4 -47.59 -2.34 -22.64
C PRO A 4 -46.29 -1.85 -23.30
N SER A 5 -45.87 -0.64 -22.90
CA SER A 5 -44.62 -0.02 -23.33
C SER A 5 -43.43 -0.72 -22.66
N LEU A 6 -42.52 -1.23 -23.47
CA LEU A 6 -41.24 -1.76 -23.05
C LEU A 6 -40.34 -0.63 -22.54
N THR A 7 -40.30 -0.43 -21.23
CA THR A 7 -39.35 0.47 -20.59
C THR A 7 -37.96 -0.18 -20.66
N ARG A 8 -37.08 0.40 -21.45
CA ARG A 8 -35.68 -0.01 -21.60
C ARG A 8 -34.97 0.12 -20.26
N LEU A 9 -34.68 -0.99 -19.60
CA LEU A 9 -33.71 -1.07 -18.52
C LEU A 9 -32.31 -0.78 -19.11
N ARG A 10 -31.88 0.48 -19.03
CA ARG A 10 -30.46 0.83 -19.23
C ARG A 10 -29.65 0.24 -18.09
N ARG A 11 -29.05 -0.91 -18.31
CA ARG A 11 -27.95 -1.43 -17.50
C ARG A 11 -26.83 -0.38 -17.49
N ARG A 12 -26.73 0.39 -16.42
CA ARG A 12 -25.54 1.20 -16.13
C ARG A 12 -24.42 0.25 -15.75
N LEU A 13 -23.58 -0.09 -16.71
CA LEU A 13 -22.32 -0.81 -16.48
C LEU A 13 -21.38 0.07 -15.62
N PRO A 14 -20.59 -0.54 -14.75
CA PRO A 14 -19.65 0.18 -13.89
C PRO A 14 -18.45 0.66 -14.72
N ARG A 15 -18.59 1.81 -15.40
CA ARG A 15 -17.53 2.41 -16.23
C ARG A 15 -16.42 3.09 -15.44
N LEU A 16 -16.56 3.28 -14.12
CA LEU A 16 -15.56 3.97 -13.29
C LEU A 16 -14.32 3.09 -13.02
N GLY A 17 -14.49 1.81 -12.74
CA GLY A 17 -13.36 0.92 -12.46
C GLY A 17 -12.43 0.70 -13.66
N ALA A 18 -13.00 0.60 -14.87
CA ALA A 18 -12.23 0.40 -16.10
C ALA A 18 -11.38 1.63 -16.47
N LYS A 19 -11.87 2.85 -16.22
CA LYS A 19 -11.09 4.09 -16.46
C LYS A 19 -9.94 4.26 -15.47
N LEU A 20 -10.09 3.81 -14.22
CA LEU A 20 -9.01 3.83 -13.23
C LEU A 20 -7.89 2.83 -13.58
N GLN A 21 -8.25 1.63 -14.00
CA GLN A 21 -7.29 0.59 -14.41
C GLN A 21 -6.52 0.98 -15.68
N LEU A 22 -7.18 1.60 -16.65
CA LEU A 22 -6.54 2.16 -17.84
C LEU A 22 -5.54 3.27 -17.49
N GLY A 23 -5.88 4.14 -16.54
CA GLY A 23 -4.98 5.21 -16.07
C GLY A 23 -3.74 4.68 -15.35
N GLN A 24 -3.86 3.63 -14.57
CA GLN A 24 -2.72 2.98 -13.90
C GLN A 24 -1.85 2.21 -14.89
N GLY A 25 -2.43 1.51 -15.86
CA GLY A 25 -1.71 0.83 -16.91
C GLY A 25 -0.85 1.79 -17.75
N LEU A 26 -1.41 2.96 -18.12
CA LEU A 26 -0.68 4.02 -18.82
C LEU A 26 0.46 4.61 -17.98
N LYS A 27 0.23 4.84 -16.69
CA LYS A 27 1.27 5.31 -15.75
C LYS A 27 2.38 4.28 -15.60
N ARG A 28 2.02 2.99 -15.53
CA ARG A 28 2.98 1.87 -15.45
C ARG A 28 3.82 1.79 -16.72
N ALA A 29 3.17 1.84 -17.90
CA ALA A 29 3.85 1.83 -19.19
C ALA A 29 4.80 3.04 -19.32
N LYS A 30 4.35 4.24 -18.96
CA LYS A 30 5.18 5.46 -18.94
C LYS A 30 6.40 5.30 -18.01
N ARG A 31 6.24 4.75 -16.80
CA ARG A 31 7.37 4.54 -15.88
C ARG A 31 8.35 3.49 -16.41
N LEU A 32 7.86 2.43 -17.06
CA LEU A 32 8.72 1.42 -17.70
C LEU A 32 9.52 2.02 -18.87
N LEU A 33 8.89 2.86 -19.70
CA LEU A 33 9.53 3.54 -20.82
C LEU A 33 10.58 4.60 -20.37
N LEU A 34 10.35 5.25 -19.23
CA LEU A 34 11.26 6.25 -18.68
C LEU A 34 12.39 5.62 -17.84
N ASN A 35 12.69 4.34 -18.00
CA ASN A 35 13.74 3.60 -17.26
C ASN A 35 13.66 3.71 -15.73
N GLN A 36 12.47 3.96 -15.19
CA GLN A 36 12.27 4.03 -13.72
C GLN A 36 12.34 2.62 -13.07
N ARG A 37 13.33 1.83 -13.51
CA ARG A 37 13.58 0.46 -13.02
C ARG A 37 14.60 0.44 -11.88
N GLY A 38 14.93 1.60 -11.32
CA GLY A 38 15.98 1.75 -10.31
C GLY A 38 17.29 2.33 -10.87
N ASP A 39 17.33 2.62 -12.17
CA ASP A 39 18.47 3.34 -12.76
C ASP A 39 18.49 4.78 -12.21
N GLY A 40 19.67 5.27 -11.79
CA GLY A 40 19.81 6.58 -11.15
C GLY A 40 19.42 6.61 -9.66
N VAL A 41 19.28 5.47 -9.01
CA VAL A 41 19.09 5.37 -7.55
C VAL A 41 20.47 5.41 -6.88
N HIS A 42 20.77 6.52 -6.21
CA HIS A 42 22.05 6.71 -5.54
C HIS A 42 22.11 6.15 -4.11
N SER A 43 20.95 5.86 -3.50
CA SER A 43 20.90 5.22 -2.20
C SER A 43 21.18 3.71 -2.31
N PRO A 44 22.25 3.17 -1.70
CA PRO A 44 22.54 1.74 -1.72
C PRO A 44 21.40 0.90 -1.14
N PHE A 45 20.73 1.40 -0.09
CA PHE A 45 19.56 0.77 0.52
C PHE A 45 18.40 0.69 -0.48
N ALA A 46 18.00 1.81 -1.08
CA ALA A 46 16.91 1.85 -2.05
C ALA A 46 17.21 1.00 -3.29
N PHE A 47 18.43 1.07 -3.80
CA PHE A 47 18.90 0.22 -4.92
C PHE A 47 18.80 -1.26 -4.57
N GLY A 48 19.30 -1.66 -3.40
CA GLY A 48 19.22 -3.05 -2.92
C GLY A 48 17.77 -3.52 -2.80
N LEU A 49 16.88 -2.70 -2.22
CA LEU A 49 15.47 -3.05 -2.05
C LEU A 49 14.74 -3.19 -3.40
N ILE A 50 15.00 -2.28 -4.35
CA ILE A 50 14.42 -2.34 -5.69
C ILE A 50 14.86 -3.61 -6.43
N HIS A 51 16.15 -3.92 -6.42
CA HIS A 51 16.69 -5.03 -7.20
C HIS A 51 16.43 -6.41 -6.56
N ARG A 52 16.59 -6.52 -5.23
CA ARG A 52 16.45 -7.81 -4.54
C ARG A 52 15.01 -8.19 -4.23
N VAL A 53 14.13 -7.19 -3.99
CA VAL A 53 12.77 -7.44 -3.50
C VAL A 53 11.71 -6.99 -4.51
N ILE A 54 11.71 -5.71 -4.89
CA ILE A 54 10.61 -5.13 -5.68
C ILE A 54 10.56 -5.74 -7.08
N ARG A 55 11.71 -5.94 -7.71
CA ARG A 55 11.82 -6.57 -9.05
C ARG A 55 11.88 -8.09 -9.00
N ASN A 56 12.20 -8.66 -7.85
CA ASN A 56 12.32 -10.10 -7.68
C ASN A 56 10.95 -10.72 -7.42
N ARG A 57 10.49 -11.56 -8.34
CA ARG A 57 9.19 -12.24 -8.26
C ARG A 57 9.31 -13.66 -7.73
N ARG A 58 10.25 -13.93 -6.84
CA ARG A 58 10.36 -15.25 -6.23
C ARG A 58 9.05 -15.65 -5.59
N PRO A 59 8.54 -16.85 -5.89
CA PRO A 59 7.35 -17.37 -5.24
C PRO A 59 7.68 -17.85 -3.83
N TYR A 60 6.73 -17.67 -2.92
CA TYR A 60 6.73 -18.34 -1.62
C TYR A 60 5.62 -19.39 -1.59
N TYR A 61 5.78 -20.40 -0.78
CA TYR A 61 4.83 -21.53 -0.70
C TYR A 61 3.40 -21.07 -0.34
N CYS A 62 3.27 -20.00 0.46
CA CYS A 62 1.97 -19.45 0.87
C CYS A 62 1.25 -18.67 -0.25
N PHE A 63 1.92 -18.29 -1.34
CA PHE A 63 1.30 -17.41 -2.34
C PHE A 63 0.21 -18.10 -3.17
N ALA A 64 0.39 -19.38 -3.51
CA ALA A 64 -0.59 -20.08 -4.32
C ALA A 64 -1.96 -20.22 -3.60
N PRO A 65 -2.04 -20.72 -2.35
CA PRO A 65 -3.30 -20.77 -1.61
C PRO A 65 -3.90 -19.38 -1.35
N LEU A 66 -3.08 -18.37 -1.01
CA LEU A 66 -3.57 -17.01 -0.77
C LEU A 66 -4.13 -16.34 -2.02
N ARG A 67 -3.57 -16.61 -3.21
CA ARG A 67 -4.15 -16.15 -4.49
C ARG A 67 -5.51 -16.75 -4.76
N GLU A 68 -5.68 -18.05 -4.47
CA GLU A 68 -6.95 -18.71 -4.66
C GLU A 68 -8.01 -18.16 -3.68
N GLU A 69 -7.64 -17.95 -2.43
CA GLU A 69 -8.49 -17.29 -1.45
C GLU A 69 -8.87 -15.87 -1.87
N LEU A 70 -7.90 -15.07 -2.33
CA LEU A 70 -8.15 -13.72 -2.87
C LEU A 70 -9.13 -13.78 -4.05
N ARG A 71 -9.00 -14.76 -4.94
CA ARG A 71 -9.87 -14.94 -6.12
C ARG A 71 -11.30 -15.27 -5.70
N THR A 72 -11.47 -16.16 -4.75
CA THR A 72 -12.80 -16.57 -4.24
C THR A 72 -13.46 -15.44 -3.45
N SER A 73 -12.71 -14.69 -2.66
CA SER A 73 -13.17 -13.57 -1.85
C SER A 73 -13.31 -12.25 -2.62
N ALA A 74 -12.89 -12.18 -3.89
CA ALA A 74 -12.78 -10.93 -4.64
C ALA A 74 -14.06 -10.08 -4.69
N ARG A 75 -15.24 -10.70 -4.60
CA ARG A 75 -16.53 -10.02 -4.63
C ARG A 75 -16.92 -9.42 -3.27
N SER A 76 -16.44 -10.00 -2.19
CA SER A 76 -16.74 -9.57 -0.81
C SER A 76 -15.74 -8.53 -0.28
N LEU A 77 -14.58 -8.38 -0.93
CA LEU A 77 -13.56 -7.43 -0.50
C LEU A 77 -14.07 -6.00 -0.50
N SER A 78 -13.70 -5.25 0.53
CA SER A 78 -13.95 -3.82 0.63
C SER A 78 -13.36 -3.07 -0.58
N GLN A 79 -14.00 -1.97 -0.97
CA GLN A 79 -13.55 -1.18 -2.12
C GLN A 79 -12.12 -0.62 -1.94
N GLU A 80 -11.71 -0.42 -0.70
CA GLU A 80 -10.41 0.11 -0.30
C GLU A 80 -9.34 -0.97 -0.18
N ALA A 81 -9.74 -2.24 -0.14
CA ALA A 81 -8.83 -3.35 0.06
C ALA A 81 -7.85 -3.51 -1.09
N LEU A 82 -6.65 -3.96 -0.76
CA LEU A 82 -5.64 -4.41 -1.72
C LEU A 82 -6.16 -5.63 -2.48
N ARG A 83 -6.49 -5.44 -3.75
CA ARG A 83 -7.02 -6.50 -4.63
C ARG A 83 -5.96 -7.10 -5.55
N SER A 84 -4.77 -6.49 -5.56
CA SER A 84 -3.66 -6.96 -6.38
C SER A 84 -2.88 -8.03 -5.64
N PRO A 85 -2.89 -9.30 -6.11
CA PRO A 85 -2.05 -10.34 -5.50
C PRO A 85 -0.57 -9.93 -5.55
N THR A 86 -0.14 -9.27 -6.62
CA THR A 86 1.24 -8.81 -6.77
C THR A 86 1.63 -7.79 -5.69
N ALA A 87 0.71 -6.89 -5.29
CA ALA A 87 0.96 -5.91 -4.24
C ALA A 87 1.04 -6.57 -2.86
N LEU A 88 0.12 -7.48 -2.55
CA LEU A 88 0.12 -8.24 -1.29
C LEU A 88 1.39 -9.10 -1.15
N GLU A 89 1.78 -9.80 -2.22
CA GLU A 89 3.01 -10.57 -2.27
C GLU A 89 4.27 -9.71 -2.16
N LEU A 90 4.22 -8.48 -2.69
CA LEU A 90 5.30 -7.53 -2.54
C LEU A 90 5.43 -7.10 -1.07
N ILE A 91 4.33 -6.77 -0.39
CA ILE A 91 4.34 -6.47 1.04
C ILE A 91 4.96 -7.63 1.81
N TYR A 92 4.52 -8.86 1.57
CA TYR A 92 5.09 -10.04 2.20
C TYR A 92 6.61 -10.14 1.98
N ARG A 93 7.10 -10.00 0.73
CA ARG A 93 8.54 -10.03 0.41
C ARG A 93 9.33 -8.92 1.10
N LEU A 94 8.75 -7.72 1.17
CA LEU A 94 9.35 -6.59 1.88
C LEU A 94 9.51 -6.91 3.37
N LEU A 95 8.49 -7.47 4.00
CA LEU A 95 8.54 -7.86 5.41
C LEU A 95 9.60 -8.96 5.65
N GLN A 96 9.73 -9.93 4.74
CA GLN A 96 10.74 -10.98 4.84
C GLN A 96 12.18 -10.44 4.67
N GLU A 97 12.39 -9.42 3.86
CA GLU A 97 13.70 -8.78 3.66
C GLU A 97 14.05 -7.81 4.80
N LEU A 98 13.09 -6.95 5.18
CA LEU A 98 13.32 -5.88 6.16
C LEU A 98 13.31 -6.37 7.61
N ARG A 99 12.61 -7.48 7.88
CA ARG A 99 12.52 -8.11 9.21
C ARG A 99 12.20 -7.10 10.32
N PRO A 100 11.08 -6.38 10.23
CA PRO A 100 10.67 -5.49 11.31
C PRO A 100 10.47 -6.29 12.61
N SER A 101 10.65 -5.63 13.75
CA SER A 101 10.39 -6.22 15.07
C SER A 101 8.92 -6.58 15.26
N GLU A 102 8.03 -5.75 14.71
CA GLU A 102 6.59 -6.00 14.65
C GLU A 102 5.96 -5.30 13.45
N VAL A 103 4.76 -5.71 13.11
CA VAL A 103 3.95 -5.13 12.02
C VAL A 103 2.63 -4.63 12.59
N ALA A 104 2.45 -3.31 12.65
CA ALA A 104 1.15 -2.71 12.91
C ALA A 104 0.42 -2.52 11.58
N TYR A 105 -0.90 -2.71 11.55
CA TYR A 105 -1.65 -2.53 10.30
C TYR A 105 -3.06 -1.98 10.53
N ARG A 106 -3.50 -1.17 9.57
CA ARG A 106 -4.90 -0.74 9.42
C ARG A 106 -5.44 -1.31 8.12
N ALA A 107 -6.21 -2.39 8.23
CA ALA A 107 -6.81 -3.05 7.09
C ALA A 107 -8.19 -2.46 6.75
N ALA A 108 -8.64 -2.65 5.52
CA ALA A 108 -10.02 -2.42 5.13
C ALA A 108 -10.97 -3.39 5.86
N ALA A 109 -12.28 -3.07 5.92
CA ALA A 109 -13.27 -3.86 6.68
C ALA A 109 -13.29 -5.33 6.27
N VAL A 110 -13.15 -5.61 4.97
CA VAL A 110 -12.94 -6.97 4.44
C VAL A 110 -11.72 -6.92 3.53
N SER A 111 -10.63 -7.56 3.95
CA SER A 111 -9.31 -7.50 3.33
C SER A 111 -8.57 -8.82 3.41
N MET A 112 -7.71 -9.07 2.43
CA MET A 112 -6.76 -10.18 2.44
C MET A 112 -5.41 -9.84 3.11
N LEU A 113 -5.16 -8.57 3.42
CA LEU A 113 -3.89 -8.15 4.03
C LEU A 113 -3.58 -8.94 5.32
N PRO A 114 -4.50 -9.09 6.30
CA PRO A 114 -4.22 -9.85 7.50
C PRO A 114 -3.75 -11.29 7.23
N HIS A 115 -4.35 -11.99 6.27
CA HIS A 115 -3.99 -13.36 5.89
C HIS A 115 -2.54 -13.45 5.36
N TYR A 116 -2.09 -12.45 4.57
CA TYR A 116 -0.68 -12.38 4.14
C TYR A 116 0.25 -12.06 5.30
N LEU A 117 -0.17 -11.22 6.25
CA LEU A 117 0.63 -10.88 7.42
C LEU A 117 0.81 -12.07 8.37
N GLU A 118 -0.23 -12.84 8.62
CA GLU A 118 -0.17 -14.08 9.42
C GLU A 118 0.86 -15.06 8.86
N GLN A 119 0.94 -15.19 7.53
CA GLN A 119 1.93 -16.06 6.89
C GLN A 119 3.37 -15.53 6.97
N SER A 120 3.56 -14.27 7.34
CA SER A 120 4.91 -13.71 7.47
C SER A 120 5.71 -14.25 8.65
N GLY A 121 5.03 -14.78 9.67
CA GLY A 121 5.60 -15.23 10.92
C GLY A 121 6.14 -14.11 11.82
N LEU A 122 5.81 -12.86 11.51
CA LEU A 122 6.17 -11.70 12.30
C LEU A 122 5.07 -11.38 13.33
N PRO A 123 5.39 -10.78 14.48
CA PRO A 123 4.38 -10.24 15.39
C PRO A 123 3.54 -9.20 14.66
N CYS A 124 2.22 -9.40 14.60
CA CYS A 124 1.29 -8.51 13.91
C CYS A 124 0.23 -8.01 14.88
N LEU A 125 -0.03 -6.71 14.86
CA LEU A 125 -1.08 -6.07 15.63
C LEU A 125 -1.93 -5.16 14.75
N ARG A 126 -3.22 -5.07 15.07
CA ARG A 126 -4.11 -4.11 14.42
C ARG A 126 -3.85 -2.72 15.03
N LEU A 127 -3.70 -1.72 14.18
CA LEU A 127 -3.57 -0.33 14.63
C LEU A 127 -4.92 0.13 15.17
N GLU A 128 -4.98 0.40 16.45
CA GLU A 128 -6.14 0.96 17.15
C GLU A 128 -5.89 2.46 17.46
N PRO A 129 -6.95 3.28 17.65
CA PRO A 129 -6.79 4.69 17.95
C PRO A 129 -5.92 4.96 19.20
N GLN A 130 -5.98 4.06 20.19
CA GLN A 130 -5.20 4.14 21.42
C GLN A 130 -3.76 3.64 21.30
N THR A 131 -3.34 3.12 20.15
CA THR A 131 -1.95 2.67 19.96
C THR A 131 -1.03 3.88 19.97
N GLN A 132 -0.22 4.01 21.03
CA GLN A 132 0.67 5.16 21.24
C GLN A 132 2.12 4.84 20.95
N GLU A 133 2.53 3.58 21.09
CA GLU A 133 3.91 3.14 20.92
C GLU A 133 3.99 1.91 20.02
N LEU A 134 5.06 1.83 19.27
CA LEU A 134 5.46 0.66 18.50
C LEU A 134 6.89 0.29 18.86
N ALA A 135 7.21 -0.99 18.75
CA ALA A 135 8.58 -1.44 18.98
C ALA A 135 9.57 -0.76 18.01
N PRO A 136 10.85 -0.60 18.38
CA PRO A 136 11.85 -0.07 17.47
C PRO A 136 11.89 -0.85 16.15
N ARG A 137 12.12 -0.18 15.03
CA ARG A 137 12.13 -0.77 13.69
C ARG A 137 10.83 -1.48 13.28
N SER A 138 9.70 -0.98 13.74
CA SER A 138 8.39 -1.50 13.35
C SER A 138 8.01 -1.11 11.92
N CYS A 139 7.10 -1.89 11.34
CA CYS A 139 6.47 -1.58 10.06
C CYS A 139 4.99 -1.28 10.28
N LEU A 140 4.52 -0.12 9.82
CA LEU A 140 3.11 0.24 9.82
C LEU A 140 2.56 0.15 8.39
N ILE A 141 1.46 -0.58 8.21
CA ILE A 141 0.82 -0.77 6.91
C ILE A 141 -0.58 -0.17 6.92
N LEU A 142 -0.79 0.86 6.10
CA LEU A 142 -2.07 1.52 5.93
C LEU A 142 -2.72 1.07 4.60
N GLU A 143 -3.63 0.12 4.66
CA GLU A 143 -4.44 -0.30 3.53
C GLU A 143 -5.67 0.58 3.37
N SER A 144 -6.39 0.84 4.47
CA SER A 144 -7.53 1.74 4.49
C SER A 144 -7.16 3.10 5.07
N TRP A 145 -7.76 4.13 4.50
CA TRP A 145 -7.50 5.52 4.86
C TRP A 145 -8.81 6.26 5.05
N PRO A 146 -9.01 6.98 6.17
CA PRO A 146 -10.17 7.83 6.35
C PRO A 146 -10.25 8.87 5.22
N THR A 147 -11.43 9.19 4.77
CA THR A 147 -11.59 10.10 3.64
C THR A 147 -11.57 11.55 4.03
N GLU A 148 -12.17 11.90 5.15
CA GLU A 148 -12.35 13.29 5.59
C GLU A 148 -12.73 13.31 7.09
N GLY A 149 -12.59 14.51 7.71
CA GLY A 149 -13.10 14.78 9.05
C GLY A 149 -12.17 14.33 10.19
N ALA A 150 -12.73 14.31 11.39
CA ALA A 150 -11.99 14.08 12.64
C ALA A 150 -11.17 12.78 12.66
N GLU A 151 -11.64 11.72 12.00
CA GLU A 151 -10.91 10.45 11.93
C GLU A 151 -9.60 10.58 11.14
N LEU A 152 -9.57 11.41 10.09
CA LEU A 152 -8.36 11.69 9.33
C LEU A 152 -7.35 12.50 10.16
N ASP A 153 -7.85 13.51 10.87
CA ASP A 153 -7.02 14.36 11.72
C ASP A 153 -6.43 13.52 12.88
N GLU A 154 -7.24 12.66 13.48
CA GLU A 154 -6.81 11.73 14.53
C GLU A 154 -5.73 10.76 14.04
N LEU A 155 -5.94 10.12 12.88
CA LEU A 155 -4.94 9.24 12.29
C LEU A 155 -3.65 10.00 11.95
N THR A 156 -3.76 11.21 11.42
CA THR A 156 -2.61 12.06 11.10
C THR A 156 -1.80 12.37 12.36
N HIS A 157 -2.47 12.78 13.44
CA HIS A 157 -1.83 13.05 14.73
C HIS A 157 -1.18 11.78 15.30
N GLN A 158 -1.88 10.65 15.26
CA GLN A 158 -1.33 9.36 15.69
C GLN A 158 -0.06 9.00 14.92
N LEU A 159 -0.05 9.17 13.58
CA LEU A 159 1.12 8.91 12.74
C LEU A 159 2.29 9.83 13.08
N GLN A 160 2.04 11.11 13.34
CA GLN A 160 3.07 12.06 13.75
C GLN A 160 3.72 11.62 15.07
N GLU A 161 2.90 11.20 16.05
CA GLU A 161 3.40 10.73 17.32
C GLU A 161 4.23 9.44 17.21
N LEU A 162 3.73 8.45 16.46
CA LEU A 162 4.44 7.20 16.21
C LEU A 162 5.77 7.42 15.48
N CYS A 163 5.81 8.30 14.48
CA CYS A 163 7.06 8.64 13.78
C CYS A 163 8.06 9.35 14.68
N ARG A 164 7.59 10.20 15.60
CA ARG A 164 8.44 10.91 16.55
C ARG A 164 9.06 9.96 17.58
N GLN A 165 8.30 8.95 18.03
CA GLN A 165 8.76 7.98 19.03
C GLN A 165 9.60 6.87 18.41
N SER A 166 9.36 6.52 17.15
CA SER A 166 10.02 5.43 16.45
C SER A 166 10.78 5.95 15.21
N PRO A 167 12.00 6.48 15.38
CA PRO A 167 12.74 7.09 14.28
C PRO A 167 13.14 6.12 13.15
N GLU A 168 13.12 4.82 13.40
CA GLU A 168 13.34 3.78 12.39
C GLU A 168 12.04 3.17 11.84
N LEU A 169 10.90 3.82 12.05
CA LEU A 169 9.61 3.37 11.55
C LEU A 169 9.63 3.23 10.02
N MET A 170 8.98 2.20 9.54
CA MET A 170 8.67 1.98 8.13
C MET A 170 7.17 2.14 7.93
N LEU A 171 6.74 2.97 6.99
CA LEU A 171 5.33 3.19 6.69
C LEU A 171 5.02 2.77 5.25
N PHE A 172 4.13 1.80 5.08
CA PHE A 172 3.63 1.33 3.79
C PHE A 172 2.20 1.83 3.59
N VAL A 173 1.99 2.64 2.57
CA VAL A 173 0.71 3.29 2.30
C VAL A 173 0.13 2.81 0.99
N HIS A 174 -1.06 2.21 1.03
CA HIS A 174 -1.82 1.84 -0.16
C HIS A 174 -2.58 3.05 -0.72
N LEU A 175 -2.44 3.27 -2.01
CA LEU A 175 -3.06 4.37 -2.74
C LEU A 175 -4.39 3.94 -3.36
N SER A 176 -5.37 3.64 -2.53
CA SER A 176 -6.68 3.12 -2.97
C SER A 176 -7.50 4.13 -3.79
N ARG A 177 -7.25 5.43 -3.64
CA ARG A 177 -8.06 6.50 -4.25
C ARG A 177 -7.22 7.62 -4.86
N PRO A 178 -7.63 8.19 -6.03
CA PRO A 178 -6.89 9.30 -6.66
C PRO A 178 -6.83 10.58 -5.82
N ARG A 179 -7.85 10.83 -4.98
CA ARG A 179 -7.91 12.01 -4.10
C ARG A 179 -6.92 11.94 -2.94
N LEU A 180 -6.55 10.74 -2.53
CA LEU A 180 -5.56 10.51 -1.47
C LEU A 180 -4.19 11.12 -1.79
N GLY A 181 -3.88 11.34 -3.07
CA GLY A 181 -2.56 11.86 -3.48
C GLY A 181 -2.20 13.21 -2.85
N ARG A 182 -3.15 14.17 -2.74
CA ARG A 182 -2.89 15.48 -2.12
C ARG A 182 -2.72 15.37 -0.61
N GLN A 183 -3.57 14.59 0.05
CA GLN A 183 -3.50 14.36 1.49
C GLN A 183 -2.18 13.69 1.87
N LEU A 184 -1.74 12.70 1.08
CA LEU A 184 -0.45 12.04 1.30
C LEU A 184 0.74 12.96 1.05
N GLU A 185 0.67 13.89 0.09
CA GLU A 185 1.73 14.87 -0.10
C GLU A 185 1.83 15.84 1.09
N GLN A 186 0.69 16.26 1.67
CA GLN A 186 0.66 17.06 2.89
C GLN A 186 1.25 16.28 4.08
N LEU A 187 0.72 15.08 4.34
CA LEU A 187 1.21 14.21 5.41
C LEU A 187 2.71 13.92 5.27
N ARG A 188 3.18 13.66 4.06
CA ARG A 188 4.60 13.45 3.82
C ARG A 188 5.45 14.70 4.12
N ALA A 189 4.93 15.90 3.81
CA ALA A 189 5.61 17.15 4.14
C ALA A 189 5.68 17.37 5.65
N GLU A 190 4.67 16.92 6.39
CA GLU A 190 4.62 17.00 7.85
C GLU A 190 5.52 15.94 8.52
N LEU A 191 5.47 14.70 8.06
CA LEU A 191 6.21 13.58 8.63
C LEU A 191 7.69 13.53 8.21
N GLN A 192 8.05 14.12 7.08
CA GLN A 192 9.41 14.24 6.55
C GLN A 192 10.21 12.92 6.50
N PRO A 193 9.70 11.85 5.82
CA PRO A 193 10.46 10.62 5.69
C PRO A 193 11.78 10.84 4.97
N GLN A 194 12.83 10.15 5.42
CA GLN A 194 14.15 10.21 4.80
C GLN A 194 14.16 9.62 3.39
N LEU A 195 13.49 8.47 3.20
CA LEU A 195 13.43 7.81 1.91
C LEU A 195 11.98 7.49 1.54
N VAL A 196 11.60 7.80 0.30
CA VAL A 196 10.29 7.45 -0.27
C VAL A 196 10.46 6.65 -1.55
N LEU A 197 9.86 5.46 -1.59
CA LEU A 197 9.71 4.67 -2.81
C LEU A 197 8.25 4.71 -3.27
N ASP A 198 8.00 5.32 -4.43
CA ASP A 198 6.68 5.41 -5.06
C ASP A 198 6.53 4.28 -6.09
N LEU A 199 5.67 3.30 -5.79
CA LEU A 199 5.46 2.08 -6.57
C LEU A 199 4.13 2.07 -7.35
N LEU A 200 3.50 3.22 -7.55
CA LEU A 200 2.20 3.44 -8.20
C LEU A 200 1.00 3.37 -7.26
N ASP A 201 0.69 2.20 -6.76
CA ASP A 201 -0.43 1.90 -5.85
C ASP A 201 0.01 1.69 -4.39
N LEU A 202 1.32 1.60 -4.18
CA LEU A 202 1.93 1.48 -2.87
C LEU A 202 3.06 2.50 -2.74
N GLN A 203 3.12 3.24 -1.63
CA GLN A 203 4.29 4.03 -1.26
C GLN A 203 4.94 3.44 -0.02
N LEU A 204 6.28 3.40 -0.02
CA LEU A 204 7.08 2.97 1.11
C LEU A 204 7.84 4.19 1.64
N TRP A 205 7.65 4.52 2.89
CA TRP A 205 8.30 5.63 3.58
C TRP A 205 9.19 5.09 4.69
N PHE A 206 10.43 5.52 4.72
CA PHE A 206 11.41 5.12 5.70
C PHE A 206 11.88 6.35 6.47
N PHE A 207 11.85 6.27 7.78
CA PHE A 207 12.18 7.38 8.68
C PHE A 207 13.58 7.26 9.28
N ASP A 208 14.28 6.14 9.07
CA ASP A 208 15.63 5.90 9.57
C ASP A 208 16.58 7.08 9.22
N PRO A 209 17.10 7.82 10.22
CA PRO A 209 17.95 9.00 10.00
C PRO A 209 19.29 8.68 9.35
N SER A 210 19.72 7.41 9.32
CA SER A 210 20.92 6.97 8.61
C SER A 210 20.77 6.99 7.09
N LEU A 211 19.53 7.06 6.58
CA LEU A 211 19.23 7.08 5.16
C LEU A 211 19.38 8.49 4.59
N THR A 212 19.92 8.58 3.39
CA THR A 212 19.99 9.87 2.68
C THR A 212 18.63 10.32 2.19
N PRO A 213 18.20 11.57 2.48
CA PRO A 213 16.92 12.10 2.02
C PRO A 213 16.75 11.97 0.51
N SER A 214 15.75 11.20 0.09
CA SER A 214 15.57 10.91 -1.34
C SER A 214 14.18 10.37 -1.67
N ARG A 215 13.78 10.53 -2.94
CA ARG A 215 12.52 9.98 -3.46
C ARG A 215 12.75 9.31 -4.80
N TYR A 216 12.37 8.07 -4.91
CA TYR A 216 12.49 7.29 -6.13
C TYR A 216 11.14 6.75 -6.58
N LYS A 217 10.99 6.59 -7.90
CA LYS A 217 9.85 5.92 -8.51
C LYS A 217 10.31 4.58 -9.05
N ALA A 218 9.61 3.52 -8.72
CA ALA A 218 9.89 2.20 -9.23
C ALA A 218 8.60 1.49 -9.68
N VAL A 219 8.75 0.31 -10.29
CA VAL A 219 7.65 -0.53 -10.76
C VAL A 219 7.96 -1.97 -10.38
N TYR A 220 6.95 -2.70 -9.89
CA TYR A 220 7.00 -4.11 -9.53
C TYR A 220 6.13 -4.97 -10.44
#